data_d7a8f153c6157f1c13b7d0fc500870bf
#
_entry.id   d7a8f153c6157f1c13b7d0fc500870bf
#
_cell.length_a   1.000
_cell.length_b   1.000
_cell.length_c   1.000
_cell.angle_alpha   90.00
_cell.angle_beta   90.00
_cell.angle_gamma   90.00
#
_symmetry.space_group_name_H-M   'P 1'
#
loop_
_entity.id
_entity.type
_entity.pdbx_description
1 polymer ?
#
loop_
_entity_poly.entity_id
_entity_poly.type
_entity_poly.pdbx_seq_one_letter_code
_entity_poly.pdbx_strand_id
1 'polypeptide(L)'
;IADTDEEAQALAEDSATFARNAWFEPFGFGRGLEDPDTGERYSPEEMSKSGHMLIGSPDTVTRQLEAIRERLPVDWVFAWCYTGLLTNEVMLRSLESYATEVLPRAGG
;
A
#
# COMPACT_ATOMS: atom_id res chain seq x y z
N ILE A 1 -5.75 3.09 3.22
CA ILE A 1 -6.08 4.53 3.13
C ILE A 1 -6.77 4.95 4.41
N ALA A 2 -6.38 6.10 4.95
CA ALA A 2 -7.02 6.73 6.09
C ALA A 2 -7.18 8.24 5.84
N ASP A 3 -7.76 8.98 6.78
CA ASP A 3 -8.00 10.40 6.59
C ASP A 3 -6.70 11.22 6.52
N THR A 4 -5.68 10.77 7.25
CA THR A 4 -4.34 11.38 7.24
C THR A 4 -3.25 10.35 6.98
N ASP A 5 -2.08 10.81 6.52
CA ASP A 5 -0.93 9.93 6.30
C ASP A 5 -0.45 9.29 7.60
N GLU A 6 -0.45 10.04 8.70
CA GLU A 6 -0.04 9.54 10.02
C GLU A 6 -0.96 8.42 10.50
N GLU A 7 -2.26 8.59 10.35
CA GLU A 7 -3.24 7.56 10.70
C GLU A 7 -3.07 6.32 9.82
N ALA A 8 -2.87 6.50 8.53
CA ALA A 8 -2.64 5.40 7.60
C ALA A 8 -1.37 4.61 7.94
N GLN A 9 -0.27 5.30 8.25
CA GLN A 9 0.97 4.65 8.66
C GLN A 9 0.81 3.90 9.99
N ALA A 10 0.09 4.47 10.95
CA ALA A 10 -0.18 3.80 12.23
C ALA A 10 -0.99 2.50 12.03
N LEU A 11 -2.01 2.53 11.18
CA LEU A 11 -2.79 1.34 10.83
C LEU A 11 -1.97 0.29 10.08
N ALA A 12 -1.04 0.73 9.25
CA ALA A 12 -0.20 -0.15 8.45
C ALA A 12 0.96 -0.77 9.24
N GLU A 13 1.36 -0.22 10.37
CA GLU A 13 2.54 -0.67 11.12
C GLU A 13 2.55 -2.19 11.34
N ASP A 14 1.48 -2.72 11.90
CA ASP A 14 1.37 -4.16 12.14
C ASP A 14 0.86 -4.92 10.91
N SER A 15 -0.12 -4.37 10.20
CA SER A 15 -0.77 -5.07 9.10
C SER A 15 0.13 -5.23 7.88
N ALA A 16 0.91 -4.22 7.51
CA ALA A 16 1.85 -4.32 6.41
C ALA A 16 3.03 -5.24 6.76
N THR A 17 3.51 -5.19 7.99
CA THR A 17 4.53 -6.12 8.49
C THR A 17 4.02 -7.56 8.47
N PHE A 18 2.79 -7.77 8.90
CA PHE A 18 2.14 -9.08 8.84
C PHE A 18 2.02 -9.58 7.39
N ALA A 19 1.57 -8.72 6.49
CA ALA A 19 1.43 -9.09 5.07
C ALA A 19 2.78 -9.49 4.46
N ARG A 20 3.84 -8.74 4.74
CA ARG A 20 5.20 -9.09 4.30
C ARG A 20 5.61 -10.47 4.82
N ASN A 21 5.47 -10.69 6.12
CA ASN A 21 5.97 -11.90 6.78
C ASN A 21 5.13 -13.14 6.46
N ALA A 22 3.82 -12.99 6.36
CA ALA A 22 2.90 -14.12 6.18
C ALA A 22 2.61 -14.44 4.71
N TRP A 23 2.70 -13.44 3.82
CA TRP A 23 2.30 -13.60 2.41
C TRP A 23 3.47 -13.46 1.45
N PHE A 24 4.23 -12.37 1.54
CA PHE A 24 5.25 -12.11 0.52
C PHE A 24 6.50 -12.97 0.70
N GLU A 25 7.05 -13.05 1.90
CA GLU A 25 8.26 -13.85 2.15
C GLU A 25 8.08 -15.34 1.90
N PRO A 26 7.01 -16.01 2.44
CA PRO A 26 6.82 -17.43 2.22
C PRO A 26 6.62 -17.83 0.75
N PHE A 27 6.08 -16.90 -0.05
CA PHE A 27 5.86 -17.14 -1.49
C PHE A 27 7.02 -16.67 -2.38
N GLY A 28 8.16 -16.29 -1.80
CA GLY A 28 9.35 -15.95 -2.55
C GLY A 28 9.47 -14.48 -3.00
N PHE A 29 8.59 -13.62 -2.52
CA PHE A 29 8.59 -12.19 -2.89
C PHE A 29 9.33 -11.30 -1.88
N GLY A 30 10.00 -11.88 -0.88
CA GLY A 30 10.66 -11.13 0.18
C GLY A 30 11.78 -10.22 -0.30
N ARG A 31 12.51 -10.63 -1.36
CA ARG A 31 13.64 -9.83 -1.88
C ARG A 31 13.26 -8.45 -2.38
N GLY A 32 12.07 -8.28 -2.94
CA GLY A 32 11.56 -7.00 -3.36
C GLY A 32 11.21 -6.05 -2.21
N LEU A 33 11.19 -6.56 -0.98
CA LEU A 33 10.84 -5.84 0.24
C LEU A 33 12.03 -5.71 1.18
N GLU A 34 13.23 -5.79 0.65
CA GLU A 34 14.49 -5.64 1.37
C GLU A 34 15.34 -4.56 0.71
N ASP A 35 16.16 -3.90 1.52
CA ASP A 35 17.18 -3.00 0.98
C ASP A 35 18.20 -3.81 0.17
N PRO A 36 18.42 -3.51 -1.11
CA PRO A 36 19.34 -4.28 -1.95
C PRO A 36 20.79 -4.22 -1.49
N ASP A 37 21.18 -3.19 -0.75
CA ASP A 37 22.56 -3.02 -0.30
C ASP A 37 22.82 -3.69 1.06
N THR A 38 21.88 -3.63 1.98
CA THR A 38 22.03 -4.12 3.35
C THR A 38 21.31 -5.44 3.63
N GLY A 39 20.32 -5.79 2.83
CA GLY A 39 19.43 -6.93 3.07
C GLY A 39 18.44 -6.72 4.21
N GLU A 40 18.36 -5.52 4.76
CA GLU A 40 17.39 -5.20 5.81
C GLU A 40 15.98 -5.14 5.23
N ARG A 41 15.02 -5.66 5.99
CA ARG A 41 13.60 -5.63 5.62
C ARG A 41 13.06 -4.22 5.67
N TYR A 42 12.28 -3.85 4.66
CA TYR A 42 11.62 -2.57 4.63
C TYR A 42 10.56 -2.44 5.72
N SER A 43 10.52 -1.28 6.36
CA SER A 43 9.40 -0.85 7.18
C SER A 43 8.15 -0.59 6.32
N PRO A 44 6.95 -0.47 6.91
CA PRO A 44 5.76 -0.05 6.15
C PRO A 44 5.96 1.27 5.40
N GLU A 45 6.66 2.23 5.98
CA GLU A 45 6.98 3.49 5.31
C GLU A 45 7.85 3.27 4.08
N GLU A 46 8.89 2.45 4.18
CA GLU A 46 9.77 2.13 3.07
C GLU A 46 9.06 1.32 1.98
N MET A 47 8.19 0.38 2.35
CA MET A 47 7.35 -0.36 1.42
C MET A 47 6.39 0.57 0.65
N SER A 48 5.89 1.60 1.31
CA SER A 48 5.06 2.63 0.68
C SER A 48 5.88 3.49 -0.30
N LYS A 49 7.06 3.95 0.12
CA LYS A 49 7.96 4.74 -0.74
C LYS A 49 8.44 3.98 -1.96
N SER A 50 8.67 2.68 -1.83
CA SER A 50 9.11 1.83 -2.95
C SER A 50 7.99 1.48 -3.94
N GLY A 51 6.74 1.78 -3.61
CA GLY A 51 5.58 1.48 -4.46
C GLY A 51 4.99 0.08 -4.30
N HIS A 52 5.49 -0.72 -3.37
CA HIS A 52 4.96 -2.06 -3.12
C HIS A 52 3.62 -2.03 -2.39
N MET A 53 3.41 -1.01 -1.57
CA MET A 53 2.16 -0.80 -0.85
C MET A 53 1.73 0.65 -0.98
N LEU A 54 0.43 0.88 -1.11
CA LEU A 54 -0.14 2.22 -1.16
C LEU A 54 -0.69 2.55 0.22
N ILE A 55 0.03 3.39 0.95
CA ILE A 55 -0.31 3.75 2.33
C ILE A 55 -0.33 5.26 2.46
N GLY A 56 -1.46 5.80 2.88
CA GLY A 56 -1.58 7.24 3.08
C GLY A 56 -3.02 7.73 3.07
N SER A 57 -3.16 9.05 3.08
CA SER A 57 -4.41 9.73 2.79
C SER A 57 -4.84 9.51 1.33
N PRO A 58 -6.09 9.82 0.95
CA PRO A 58 -6.50 9.76 -0.46
C PRO A 58 -5.60 10.54 -1.40
N ASP A 59 -5.13 11.71 -0.99
CA ASP A 59 -4.21 12.53 -1.80
C ASP A 59 -2.86 11.82 -2.00
N THR A 60 -2.29 11.26 -0.95
CA THR A 60 -1.02 10.54 -1.02
C THR A 60 -1.13 9.28 -1.87
N VAL A 61 -2.18 8.50 -1.68
CA VAL A 61 -2.39 7.27 -2.47
C VAL A 61 -2.63 7.60 -3.95
N THR A 62 -3.35 8.67 -4.24
CA THR A 62 -3.51 9.14 -5.62
C THR A 62 -2.16 9.44 -6.27
N ARG A 63 -1.29 10.20 -5.59
CA ARG A 63 0.06 10.48 -6.09
C ARG A 63 0.91 9.23 -6.26
N GLN A 64 0.79 8.27 -5.34
CA GLN A 64 1.50 7.00 -5.45
C GLN A 64 1.05 6.20 -6.68
N LEU A 65 -0.25 6.15 -6.96
CA LEU A 65 -0.78 5.52 -8.17
C LEU A 65 -0.31 6.22 -9.45
N GLU A 66 -0.36 7.54 -9.47
CA GLU A 66 0.12 8.32 -10.61
C GLU A 66 1.60 8.06 -10.89
N ALA A 67 2.43 8.02 -9.84
CA ALA A 67 3.85 7.70 -9.97
C ALA A 67 4.10 6.30 -10.55
N ILE A 68 3.28 5.32 -10.19
CA ILE A 68 3.35 3.98 -10.78
C ILE A 68 3.00 4.04 -12.27
N ARG A 69 1.94 4.75 -12.63
CA ARG A 69 1.48 4.86 -14.03
C ARG A 69 2.48 5.62 -14.91
N GLU A 70 3.21 6.57 -14.37
CA GLU A 70 4.26 7.27 -15.09
C GLU A 70 5.45 6.36 -15.41
N ARG A 71 5.71 5.38 -14.59
CA ARG A 71 6.86 4.48 -14.70
C ARG A 71 6.56 3.20 -15.46
N LEU A 72 5.31 2.76 -15.49
CA LEU A 72 4.88 1.50 -16.05
C LEU A 72 3.66 1.71 -16.97
N PRO A 73 3.59 1.01 -18.12
CA PRO A 73 2.41 1.05 -18.99
C PRO A 73 1.25 0.24 -18.38
N VAL A 74 0.58 0.81 -17.39
CA VAL A 74 -0.48 0.14 -16.63
C VAL A 74 -1.85 0.50 -17.19
N ASP A 75 -2.57 -0.49 -17.71
CA ASP A 75 -3.96 -0.35 -18.14
C ASP A 75 -4.94 -0.74 -17.04
N TRP A 76 -4.50 -1.56 -16.11
CA TRP A 76 -5.30 -2.15 -15.07
C TRP A 76 -4.64 -1.99 -13.69
N VAL A 77 -5.42 -1.64 -12.68
CA VAL A 77 -5.00 -1.68 -11.27
C VAL A 77 -5.99 -2.51 -10.48
N PHE A 78 -5.49 -3.56 -9.88
CA PHE A 78 -6.23 -4.35 -8.91
C PHE A 78 -5.79 -3.95 -7.51
N ALA A 79 -6.70 -3.37 -6.73
CA ALA A 79 -6.40 -2.95 -5.36
C ALA A 79 -6.77 -4.05 -4.37
N TRP A 80 -5.78 -4.57 -3.70
CA TRP A 80 -5.99 -5.50 -2.58
C TRP A 80 -6.08 -4.68 -1.29
N CYS A 81 -7.29 -4.44 -0.83
CA CYS A 81 -7.55 -3.64 0.38
C CYS A 81 -7.66 -4.46 1.66
N TYR A 82 -7.59 -5.77 1.55
CA TYR A 82 -7.63 -6.67 2.70
C TYR A 82 -6.21 -7.02 3.16
N THR A 83 -5.91 -6.73 4.41
CA THR A 83 -4.71 -7.24 5.08
C THR A 83 -5.09 -7.75 6.48
N GLY A 84 -4.41 -8.78 6.95
CA GLY A 84 -4.59 -9.27 8.31
C GLY A 84 -4.37 -8.17 9.34
N LEU A 85 -4.95 -8.32 10.52
CA LEU A 85 -4.84 -7.38 11.65
C LEU A 85 -5.57 -6.05 11.48
N LEU A 86 -6.30 -5.84 10.39
CA LEU A 86 -7.23 -4.73 10.22
C LEU A 86 -8.65 -5.17 10.51
N THR A 87 -9.45 -4.30 11.12
CA THR A 87 -10.89 -4.56 11.31
C THR A 87 -11.64 -4.43 10.00
N ASN A 88 -12.80 -5.07 9.89
CA ASN A 88 -13.67 -4.92 8.71
C ASN A 88 -14.06 -3.46 8.48
N GLU A 89 -14.33 -2.73 9.54
CA GLU A 89 -14.68 -1.30 9.45
C GLU A 89 -13.56 -0.48 8.80
N VAL A 90 -12.31 -0.68 9.23
CA VAL A 90 -11.15 0.00 8.65
C VAL A 90 -10.98 -0.38 7.18
N MET A 91 -11.11 -1.66 6.83
CA MET A 91 -11.00 -2.13 5.45
C MET A 91 -12.08 -1.55 4.55
N LEU A 92 -13.33 -1.53 5.02
CA LEU A 92 -14.45 -0.95 4.25
C LEU A 92 -14.28 0.55 4.03
N ARG A 93 -13.83 1.29 5.03
CA ARG A 93 -13.52 2.72 4.89
C ARG A 93 -12.40 2.96 3.88
N SER A 94 -11.35 2.16 3.94
CA SER A 94 -10.24 2.22 2.98
C SER A 94 -10.72 1.94 1.55
N LEU A 95 -11.55 0.93 1.37
CA LEU A 95 -12.13 0.59 0.06
C LEU A 95 -13.05 1.70 -0.46
N GLU A 96 -13.88 2.28 0.39
CA GLU A 96 -14.75 3.40 0.04
C GLU A 96 -13.93 4.61 -0.41
N SER A 97 -12.90 5.00 0.35
CA SER A 97 -12.01 6.10 -0.01
C SER A 97 -11.29 5.83 -1.34
N TYR A 98 -10.86 4.60 -1.58
CA TYR A 98 -10.27 4.22 -2.86
C TYR A 98 -11.25 4.42 -4.01
N ALA A 99 -12.46 3.93 -3.87
CA ALA A 99 -13.47 3.99 -4.94
C ALA A 99 -13.98 5.41 -5.20
N THR A 100 -14.16 6.22 -4.16
CA THR A 100 -14.81 7.53 -4.27
C THR A 100 -13.85 8.71 -4.39
N GLU A 101 -12.64 8.57 -3.87
CA GLU A 101 -11.68 9.66 -3.80
C GLU A 101 -10.42 9.44 -4.64
N VAL A 102 -9.91 8.22 -4.71
CA VAL A 102 -8.67 7.92 -5.42
C VAL A 102 -8.91 7.61 -6.89
N LEU A 103 -9.77 6.64 -7.20
CA LEU A 103 -10.03 6.22 -8.58
C LEU A 103 -10.46 7.35 -9.50
N PRO A 104 -11.41 8.24 -9.11
CA PRO A 104 -11.82 9.34 -9.99
C PRO A 104 -10.68 10.31 -10.31
N ARG A 105 -9.75 10.52 -9.39
CA ARG A 105 -8.61 11.42 -9.58
C ARG A 105 -7.48 10.77 -10.37
N ALA A 106 -7.25 9.48 -10.17
CA ALA A 106 -6.18 8.75 -10.85
C ALA A 106 -6.51 8.40 -12.31
N GLY A 107 -7.61 8.92 -12.86
CA GLY A 107 -8.02 8.69 -14.24
C GLY A 107 -8.50 7.26 -14.50
N GLY A 108 -8.94 6.62 -13.44
CA GLY A 108 -9.50 5.26 -13.50
C GLY A 108 -10.89 5.22 -14.03
#